data_4c113fee5ed2dd4c768cdba102dd0d69
#
_entry.id   4c113fee5ed2dd4c768cdba102dd0d69
#
_cell.length_a   1.000
_cell.length_b   1.000
_cell.length_c   1.000
_cell.angle_alpha   90.00
_cell.angle_beta   90.00
_cell.angle_gamma   90.00
#
_symmetry.space_group_name_H-M   'P 1'
#
loop_
_entity.id
_entity.type
_entity.pdbx_description
1 polymer ?
#
loop_
_entity_poly.entity_id
_entity_poly.type
_entity_poly.pdbx_seq_one_letter_code
_entity_poly.pdbx_strand_id
1 'polypeptide(L)'
;MSNSDSHIDSDSEEFDCDNRRIPLEHLPMFQRLASVNGKINRMKRRQLINIMNNKKLNTDGEIDVLKKRLKNHYRMQALIKAKICESEATYFPYFVVIDIEATCTENNPADYKFEIIEFPAVLVDAKKRKIVDHFQAFVKPSINPKLSEFCIKLTGITQDQIDKADSFEVCLKRFTKWLEEHELGIKHKFSIVTDGPFDMARFLYGQCLMSGIPYPKFATRWINIRKVFRSFYFTKQVKHSVLCNLNAMLTFLDMKFEGNPHCGLDDSFNISRICLRLLEDGAFIDQNERIISLKTPTPFGKDDPLPVRPVHNIFCDGMHSHNKWLVKRLKNVEINKDI
;
A
#
# COMPACT_ATOMS: atom_id res chain seq x y z
N MET A 1 54.83 34.09 -26.32
CA MET A 1 54.90 33.75 -24.92
C MET A 1 53.61 34.32 -24.27
N SER A 2 52.63 33.49 -24.14
CA SER A 2 51.42 33.82 -23.40
C SER A 2 50.89 32.48 -22.83
N ASN A 3 51.11 32.29 -21.52
CA ASN A 3 50.56 31.19 -20.78
C ASN A 3 49.05 31.41 -20.61
N SER A 4 48.25 30.49 -21.06
CA SER A 4 46.85 30.39 -20.70
C SER A 4 46.74 29.30 -19.60
N ASP A 5 46.60 29.74 -18.37
CA ASP A 5 46.20 28.92 -17.24
C ASP A 5 44.76 28.51 -17.43
N SER A 6 44.53 27.23 -17.69
CA SER A 6 43.23 26.61 -17.68
C SER A 6 42.88 26.31 -16.22
N HIS A 7 42.05 27.14 -15.60
CA HIS A 7 41.33 26.79 -14.39
C HIS A 7 40.40 25.62 -14.70
N ILE A 8 40.70 24.47 -14.17
CA ILE A 8 39.77 23.35 -14.10
C ILE A 8 38.91 23.62 -12.84
N ASP A 9 37.73 24.18 -13.07
CA ASP A 9 36.67 24.23 -12.07
C ASP A 9 36.19 22.79 -11.81
N SER A 10 36.70 22.19 -10.72
CA SER A 10 36.23 20.91 -10.20
C SER A 10 35.08 21.11 -9.22
N ASP A 11 34.00 21.76 -9.64
CA ASP A 11 32.75 21.68 -8.93
C ASP A 11 32.05 20.38 -9.34
N SER A 12 32.41 19.29 -8.68
CA SER A 12 31.65 18.06 -8.72
C SER A 12 30.31 18.30 -7.99
N GLU A 13 29.31 18.76 -8.73
CA GLU A 13 27.95 18.88 -8.23
C GLU A 13 27.45 17.48 -7.84
N GLU A 14 27.30 17.21 -6.55
CA GLU A 14 26.65 15.99 -6.06
C GLU A 14 25.12 16.13 -6.20
N PHE A 15 24.57 15.23 -6.99
CA PHE A 15 23.11 15.10 -7.19
C PHE A 15 22.58 13.92 -6.39
N ASP A 16 21.31 14.02 -5.95
CA ASP A 16 20.62 12.85 -5.43
C ASP A 16 20.33 11.85 -6.57
N CYS A 17 19.85 10.66 -6.22
CA CYS A 17 19.49 9.61 -7.17
C CYS A 17 18.38 10.01 -8.18
N ASP A 18 17.79 11.19 -8.04
CA ASP A 18 16.80 11.80 -8.92
C ASP A 18 17.37 12.95 -9.76
N ASN A 19 18.69 13.13 -9.79
CA ASN A 19 19.39 14.23 -10.51
C ASN A 19 19.02 15.63 -9.98
N ARG A 20 18.82 15.79 -8.67
CA ARG A 20 18.52 17.06 -8.01
C ARG A 20 19.65 17.47 -7.10
N ARG A 21 19.92 18.77 -7.04
CA ARG A 21 20.90 19.31 -6.07
C ARG A 21 20.41 19.08 -4.65
N ILE A 22 21.23 18.41 -3.86
CA ILE A 22 21.06 18.30 -2.40
C ILE A 22 21.46 19.66 -1.80
N PRO A 23 20.64 20.27 -0.93
CA PRO A 23 21.05 21.47 -0.23
C PRO A 23 22.38 21.26 0.47
N LEU A 24 23.35 22.12 0.25
CA LEU A 24 24.74 21.99 0.73
C LEU A 24 24.81 21.74 2.25
N GLU A 25 23.94 22.37 3.03
CA GLU A 25 23.84 22.18 4.47
C GLU A 25 23.50 20.74 4.92
N HIS A 26 22.80 19.98 4.06
CA HIS A 26 22.39 18.59 4.35
C HIS A 26 23.32 17.53 3.74
N LEU A 27 24.22 17.93 2.85
CA LEU A 27 25.13 17.02 2.15
C LEU A 27 25.94 16.13 3.11
N PRO A 28 26.56 16.63 4.21
CA PRO A 28 27.30 15.79 5.14
C PRO A 28 26.42 14.73 5.82
N MET A 29 25.15 15.02 6.06
CA MET A 29 24.19 14.05 6.62
C MET A 29 23.92 12.91 5.64
N PHE A 30 23.65 13.23 4.38
CA PHE A 30 23.38 12.21 3.35
C PHE A 30 24.60 11.35 3.05
N GLN A 31 25.81 11.92 3.02
CA GLN A 31 27.06 11.17 2.87
C GLN A 31 27.29 10.19 4.04
N ARG A 32 27.03 10.61 5.28
CA ARG A 32 27.08 9.72 6.46
C ARG A 32 26.05 8.60 6.36
N LEU A 33 24.83 8.89 5.94
CA LEU A 33 23.80 7.87 5.73
C LEU A 33 24.18 6.88 4.63
N ALA A 34 24.77 7.34 3.52
CA ALA A 34 25.27 6.48 2.45
C ALA A 34 26.35 5.51 2.98
N SER A 35 27.31 6.01 3.76
CA SER A 35 28.33 5.19 4.41
C SER A 35 27.72 4.15 5.37
N VAL A 36 26.78 4.55 6.22
CA VAL A 36 26.05 3.64 7.13
C VAL A 36 25.30 2.59 6.35
N ASN A 37 24.57 2.96 5.28
CA ASN A 37 23.85 2.05 4.41
C ASN A 37 24.78 1.03 3.74
N GLY A 38 25.97 1.47 3.30
CA GLY A 38 27.01 0.60 2.76
C GLY A 38 27.52 -0.44 3.77
N LYS A 39 27.69 -0.07 5.03
CA LYS A 39 28.02 -1.00 6.11
C LYS A 39 26.90 -2.01 6.36
N ILE A 40 25.65 -1.55 6.47
CA ILE A 40 24.47 -2.40 6.68
C ILE A 40 24.31 -3.42 5.55
N ASN A 41 24.55 -3.03 4.27
CA ASN A 41 24.46 -3.92 3.13
C ASN A 41 25.36 -5.15 3.25
N ARG A 42 26.53 -5.01 3.86
CA ARG A 42 27.54 -6.05 4.04
C ARG A 42 27.33 -6.91 5.30
N MET A 43 26.41 -6.53 6.19
CA MET A 43 26.16 -7.26 7.44
C MET A 43 25.46 -8.60 7.17
N LYS A 44 25.88 -9.61 7.94
CA LYS A 44 25.19 -10.90 8.05
C LYS A 44 24.00 -10.77 9.03
N ARG A 45 23.01 -11.67 8.92
CA ARG A 45 21.80 -11.69 9.76
C ARG A 45 22.11 -11.54 11.26
N ARG A 46 23.06 -12.31 11.79
CA ARG A 46 23.45 -12.25 13.22
C ARG A 46 23.92 -10.85 13.67
N GLN A 47 24.67 -10.16 12.82
CA GLN A 47 25.16 -8.80 13.12
C GLN A 47 24.01 -7.79 13.13
N LEU A 48 23.07 -7.92 12.16
CA LEU A 48 21.87 -7.08 12.10
C LEU A 48 21.02 -7.25 13.38
N ILE A 49 20.70 -8.50 13.76
CA ILE A 49 19.91 -8.82 14.94
C ILE A 49 20.53 -8.23 16.19
N ASN A 50 21.86 -8.39 16.39
CA ASN A 50 22.56 -7.85 17.57
C ASN A 50 22.41 -6.31 17.67
N ILE A 51 22.62 -5.59 16.55
CA ILE A 51 22.47 -4.14 16.53
C ILE A 51 21.02 -3.72 16.75
N MET A 52 20.07 -4.44 16.14
CA MET A 52 18.65 -4.14 16.23
C MET A 52 18.10 -4.36 17.65
N ASN A 53 18.53 -5.42 18.33
CA ASN A 53 18.18 -5.67 19.74
C ASN A 53 18.66 -4.53 20.64
N ASN A 54 19.91 -4.05 20.46
CA ASN A 54 20.44 -2.92 21.21
C ASN A 54 19.65 -1.61 20.95
N LYS A 55 18.96 -1.53 19.83
CA LYS A 55 18.11 -0.37 19.43
C LYS A 55 16.62 -0.59 19.70
N LYS A 56 16.26 -1.73 20.28
CA LYS A 56 14.86 -2.14 20.55
C LYS A 56 14.00 -2.16 19.26
N LEU A 57 14.61 -2.58 18.13
CA LEU A 57 13.94 -2.76 16.86
C LEU A 57 13.48 -4.21 16.71
N ASN A 58 12.33 -4.41 16.02
CA ASN A 58 11.85 -5.74 15.69
C ASN A 58 12.87 -6.49 14.80
N THR A 59 13.11 -7.77 15.09
CA THR A 59 14.10 -8.61 14.39
C THR A 59 13.50 -9.69 13.49
N ASP A 60 12.15 -9.68 13.30
CA ASP A 60 11.44 -10.61 12.44
C ASP A 60 11.59 -10.24 10.96
N GLY A 61 11.49 -11.23 10.10
CA GLY A 61 11.53 -11.09 8.67
C GLY A 61 12.86 -11.53 8.04
N GLU A 62 12.89 -11.56 6.72
CA GLU A 62 14.06 -11.90 5.92
C GLU A 62 15.18 -10.86 6.06
N ILE A 63 16.41 -11.24 5.69
CA ILE A 63 17.59 -10.38 5.83
C ILE A 63 17.42 -9.01 5.17
N ASP A 64 16.70 -8.94 4.05
CA ASP A 64 16.45 -7.68 3.35
C ASP A 64 15.45 -6.79 4.11
N VAL A 65 14.49 -7.38 4.82
CA VAL A 65 13.61 -6.67 5.76
C VAL A 65 14.42 -6.03 6.87
N LEU A 66 15.30 -6.81 7.52
CA LEU A 66 16.14 -6.33 8.62
C LEU A 66 17.06 -5.17 8.18
N LYS A 67 17.67 -5.31 6.98
CA LYS A 67 18.49 -4.24 6.41
C LYS A 67 17.69 -2.97 6.16
N LYS A 68 16.49 -3.09 5.58
CA LYS A 68 15.61 -1.94 5.30
C LYS A 68 15.20 -1.24 6.58
N ARG A 69 14.75 -2.00 7.58
CA ARG A 69 14.33 -1.50 8.90
C ARG A 69 15.47 -0.76 9.60
N LEU A 70 16.67 -1.33 9.62
CA LEU A 70 17.84 -0.70 10.26
C LEU A 70 18.27 0.57 9.53
N LYS A 71 18.30 0.57 8.19
CA LYS A 71 18.59 1.78 7.40
C LYS A 71 17.57 2.87 7.64
N ASN A 72 16.27 2.52 7.68
CA ASN A 72 15.23 3.48 7.98
C ASN A 72 15.39 4.09 9.39
N HIS A 73 15.70 3.28 10.39
CA HIS A 73 15.97 3.76 11.74
C HIS A 73 17.07 4.85 11.76
N TYR A 74 18.22 4.58 11.14
CA TYR A 74 19.29 5.57 11.07
C TYR A 74 18.90 6.81 10.27
N ARG A 75 18.17 6.63 9.17
CA ARG A 75 17.67 7.75 8.38
C ARG A 75 16.74 8.64 9.20
N MET A 76 15.75 8.05 9.89
CA MET A 76 14.83 8.81 10.74
C MET A 76 15.53 9.56 11.85
N GLN A 77 16.49 8.91 12.51
CA GLN A 77 17.32 9.60 13.53
C GLN A 77 18.07 10.81 12.97
N ALA A 78 18.64 10.68 11.76
CA ALA A 78 19.37 11.77 11.11
C ALA A 78 18.43 12.93 10.75
N LEU A 79 17.24 12.64 10.23
CA LEU A 79 16.24 13.63 9.85
C LEU A 79 15.66 14.37 11.05
N ILE A 80 15.36 13.67 12.13
CA ILE A 80 14.92 14.27 13.41
C ILE A 80 16.00 15.19 13.95
N LYS A 81 17.27 14.74 13.98
CA LYS A 81 18.40 15.55 14.44
C LYS A 81 18.61 16.80 13.59
N ALA A 82 18.37 16.71 12.28
CA ALA A 82 18.43 17.85 11.36
C ALA A 82 17.17 18.74 11.39
N LYS A 83 16.18 18.43 12.25
CA LYS A 83 14.88 19.14 12.31
C LYS A 83 14.10 19.16 10.99
N ILE A 84 14.31 18.16 10.12
CA ILE A 84 13.71 18.07 8.79
C ILE A 84 12.36 17.33 8.82
N CYS A 85 12.18 16.40 9.76
CA CYS A 85 11.00 15.54 9.82
C CYS A 85 10.61 15.16 11.24
N GLU A 86 9.30 15.22 11.50
CA GLU A 86 8.70 14.74 12.76
C GLU A 86 7.94 13.41 12.63
N SER A 87 8.16 12.59 11.64
CA SER A 87 7.53 11.26 11.56
C SER A 87 6.40 11.01 10.55
N GLU A 88 6.38 11.56 9.36
CA GLU A 88 5.35 11.15 8.39
C GLU A 88 5.88 10.18 7.33
N ALA A 89 5.46 8.92 7.42
CA ALA A 89 5.80 7.87 6.44
C ALA A 89 4.74 7.70 5.34
N THR A 90 3.68 8.52 5.33
CA THR A 90 2.60 8.41 4.34
C THR A 90 1.90 9.75 4.12
N TYR A 91 1.32 9.89 2.91
CA TYR A 91 0.49 11.05 2.56
C TYR A 91 -0.92 10.97 3.15
N PHE A 92 -1.39 9.75 3.46
CA PHE A 92 -2.72 9.50 4.01
C PHE A 92 -2.62 9.18 5.50
N PRO A 93 -3.31 9.93 6.39
CA PRO A 93 -3.36 9.62 7.81
C PRO A 93 -4.14 8.35 8.12
N TYR A 94 -5.04 7.94 7.22
CA TYR A 94 -5.84 6.72 7.37
C TYR A 94 -5.81 5.86 6.11
N PHE A 95 -5.79 4.54 6.33
CA PHE A 95 -6.04 3.53 5.30
C PHE A 95 -7.33 2.78 5.63
N VAL A 96 -8.14 2.54 4.61
CA VAL A 96 -9.29 1.65 4.65
C VAL A 96 -8.93 0.42 3.83
N VAL A 97 -8.62 -0.66 4.51
CA VAL A 97 -8.16 -1.91 3.89
C VAL A 97 -9.36 -2.79 3.58
N ILE A 98 -9.48 -3.22 2.34
CA ILE A 98 -10.63 -3.98 1.82
C ILE A 98 -10.13 -5.23 1.10
N ASP A 99 -10.78 -6.36 1.36
CA ASP A 99 -10.61 -7.62 0.63
C ASP A 99 -12.00 -8.25 0.41
N ILE A 100 -12.54 -8.09 -0.78
CA ILE A 100 -13.94 -8.41 -1.11
C ILE A 100 -14.07 -9.90 -1.46
N GLU A 101 -15.05 -10.59 -0.86
CA GLU A 101 -15.46 -11.89 -1.31
C GLU A 101 -16.62 -11.79 -2.30
N ALA A 102 -16.57 -12.62 -3.33
CA ALA A 102 -17.57 -12.64 -4.39
C ALA A 102 -18.04 -14.05 -4.74
N THR A 103 -19.23 -14.17 -5.32
CA THR A 103 -19.72 -15.46 -5.86
C THR A 103 -18.69 -16.06 -6.80
N CYS A 104 -18.50 -17.37 -6.70
CA CYS A 104 -17.58 -18.12 -7.56
C CYS A 104 -18.01 -19.58 -7.73
N THR A 105 -17.45 -20.23 -8.73
CA THR A 105 -17.54 -21.69 -8.94
C THR A 105 -16.13 -22.22 -9.18
N GLU A 106 -15.94 -23.54 -9.08
CA GLU A 106 -14.63 -24.17 -9.29
C GLU A 106 -14.03 -23.82 -10.68
N ASN A 107 -14.91 -23.77 -11.70
CA ASN A 107 -14.55 -23.43 -13.08
C ASN A 107 -15.46 -22.31 -13.58
N ASN A 108 -15.24 -21.09 -13.11
CA ASN A 108 -16.04 -19.95 -13.55
C ASN A 108 -16.05 -19.82 -15.08
N PRO A 109 -17.21 -19.76 -15.74
CA PRO A 109 -17.32 -19.43 -17.17
C PRO A 109 -16.64 -18.09 -17.49
N ALA A 110 -16.25 -17.90 -18.76
CA ALA A 110 -15.59 -16.65 -19.17
C ALA A 110 -16.46 -15.41 -18.93
N ASP A 111 -17.79 -15.55 -19.07
CA ASP A 111 -18.79 -14.49 -18.86
C ASP A 111 -19.38 -14.48 -17.44
N TYR A 112 -18.78 -15.21 -16.48
CA TYR A 112 -19.29 -15.30 -15.12
C TYR A 112 -19.41 -13.93 -14.46
N LYS A 113 -20.59 -13.65 -13.90
CA LYS A 113 -20.88 -12.40 -13.20
C LYS A 113 -20.55 -12.58 -11.72
N PHE A 114 -19.41 -12.02 -11.31
CA PHE A 114 -19.01 -12.00 -9.91
C PHE A 114 -19.87 -10.99 -9.15
N GLU A 115 -20.64 -11.45 -8.17
CA GLU A 115 -21.40 -10.59 -7.27
C GLU A 115 -20.79 -10.59 -5.89
N ILE A 116 -20.69 -9.43 -5.28
CA ILE A 116 -20.15 -9.28 -3.93
C ILE A 116 -21.05 -10.02 -2.94
N ILE A 117 -20.46 -10.85 -2.08
CA ILE A 117 -21.14 -11.57 -1.01
C ILE A 117 -20.64 -11.19 0.39
N GLU A 118 -19.42 -10.63 0.51
CA GLU A 118 -18.92 -9.99 1.72
C GLU A 118 -18.20 -8.69 1.34
N PHE A 119 -18.51 -7.63 2.07
CA PHE A 119 -17.87 -6.33 1.95
C PHE A 119 -17.24 -5.97 3.30
N PRO A 120 -16.00 -6.36 3.54
CA PRO A 120 -15.27 -6.02 4.76
C PRO A 120 -14.43 -4.78 4.55
N ALA A 121 -14.12 -4.10 5.65
CA ALA A 121 -13.12 -3.04 5.67
C ALA A 121 -12.46 -2.93 7.05
N VAL A 122 -11.17 -2.67 7.08
CA VAL A 122 -10.40 -2.44 8.32
C VAL A 122 -9.81 -1.04 8.27
N LEU A 123 -10.09 -0.22 9.30
CA LEU A 123 -9.57 1.13 9.42
C LEU A 123 -8.23 1.15 10.16
N VAL A 124 -7.21 1.67 9.49
CA VAL A 124 -5.84 1.81 10.02
C VAL A 124 -5.52 3.29 10.20
N ASP A 125 -5.18 3.69 11.43
CA ASP A 125 -4.52 4.98 11.70
C ASP A 125 -3.02 4.83 11.39
N ALA A 126 -2.61 5.35 10.24
CA ALA A 126 -1.23 5.23 9.77
C ALA A 126 -0.24 6.03 10.63
N LYS A 127 -0.68 7.13 11.26
CA LYS A 127 0.14 7.95 12.13
C LYS A 127 0.40 7.26 13.47
N LYS A 128 -0.66 6.72 14.08
CA LYS A 128 -0.57 5.97 15.34
C LYS A 128 -0.10 4.53 15.13
N ARG A 129 -0.05 4.07 13.87
CA ARG A 129 0.32 2.70 13.47
C ARG A 129 -0.50 1.64 14.19
N LYS A 130 -1.81 1.78 14.13
CA LYS A 130 -2.73 0.82 14.74
C LYS A 130 -4.01 0.68 13.93
N ILE A 131 -4.62 -0.49 14.04
CA ILE A 131 -5.99 -0.73 13.61
C ILE A 131 -6.90 -0.05 14.63
N VAL A 132 -7.91 0.70 14.16
CA VAL A 132 -8.80 1.49 15.02
C VAL A 132 -10.25 1.04 14.97
N ASP A 133 -10.69 0.47 13.85
CA ASP A 133 -12.05 -0.05 13.69
C ASP A 133 -12.14 -0.99 12.49
N HIS A 134 -13.29 -1.63 12.31
CA HIS A 134 -13.61 -2.43 11.15
C HIS A 134 -15.10 -2.34 10.80
N PHE A 135 -15.40 -2.61 9.55
CA PHE A 135 -16.74 -2.76 9.00
C PHE A 135 -16.88 -4.14 8.37
N GLN A 136 -18.02 -4.78 8.51
CA GLN A 136 -18.35 -6.01 7.81
C GLN A 136 -19.82 -6.03 7.44
N ALA A 137 -20.13 -6.41 6.21
CA ALA A 137 -21.48 -6.69 5.78
C ALA A 137 -21.50 -7.83 4.78
N PHE A 138 -22.41 -8.78 4.97
CA PHE A 138 -22.75 -9.74 3.93
C PHE A 138 -23.71 -9.08 2.95
N VAL A 139 -23.64 -9.51 1.68
CA VAL A 139 -24.42 -8.95 0.58
C VAL A 139 -25.15 -10.06 -0.15
N LYS A 140 -26.44 -9.87 -0.35
CA LYS A 140 -27.28 -10.81 -1.09
C LYS A 140 -27.08 -10.63 -2.60
N PRO A 141 -26.53 -11.63 -3.32
CA PRO A 141 -26.41 -11.57 -4.76
C PRO A 141 -27.76 -11.72 -5.44
N SER A 142 -27.95 -11.08 -6.58
CA SER A 142 -29.21 -11.05 -7.32
C SER A 142 -29.23 -11.93 -8.58
N ILE A 143 -28.05 -12.09 -9.22
CA ILE A 143 -27.90 -12.91 -10.43
C ILE A 143 -27.60 -14.37 -10.05
N ASN A 144 -26.70 -14.56 -9.06
CA ASN A 144 -26.31 -15.87 -8.55
C ASN A 144 -26.76 -16.03 -7.08
N PRO A 145 -28.07 -16.05 -6.77
CA PRO A 145 -28.56 -16.01 -5.39
C PRO A 145 -28.22 -17.27 -4.58
N LYS A 146 -27.95 -18.38 -5.28
CA LYS A 146 -27.52 -19.64 -4.66
C LYS A 146 -26.02 -19.81 -4.79
N LEU A 147 -25.32 -19.83 -3.65
CA LEU A 147 -23.89 -20.05 -3.62
C LEU A 147 -23.56 -21.49 -4.07
N SER A 148 -22.47 -21.64 -4.82
CA SER A 148 -21.93 -22.95 -5.15
C SER A 148 -21.28 -23.57 -3.91
N GLU A 149 -21.22 -24.91 -3.86
CA GLU A 149 -20.50 -25.63 -2.78
C GLU A 149 -19.02 -25.21 -2.71
N PHE A 150 -18.42 -24.95 -3.88
CA PHE A 150 -17.06 -24.43 -3.96
C PHE A 150 -16.93 -23.07 -3.28
N CYS A 151 -17.85 -22.13 -3.54
CA CYS A 151 -17.86 -20.80 -2.93
C CYS A 151 -18.01 -20.88 -1.41
N ILE A 152 -18.97 -21.68 -0.92
CA ILE A 152 -19.18 -21.90 0.51
C ILE A 152 -17.93 -22.49 1.17
N LYS A 153 -17.31 -23.51 0.54
CA LYS A 153 -16.10 -24.16 1.08
C LYS A 153 -14.90 -23.21 1.08
N LEU A 154 -14.78 -22.36 0.05
CA LEU A 154 -13.66 -21.42 -0.10
C LEU A 154 -13.74 -20.29 0.91
N THR A 155 -14.89 -19.62 0.99
CA THR A 155 -15.07 -18.38 1.78
C THR A 155 -15.56 -18.65 3.22
N GLY A 156 -16.14 -19.83 3.46
CA GLY A 156 -16.84 -20.12 4.71
C GLY A 156 -18.20 -19.43 4.87
N ILE A 157 -18.62 -18.61 3.88
CA ILE A 157 -19.90 -17.92 3.91
C ILE A 157 -21.02 -18.89 3.61
N THR A 158 -22.01 -18.96 4.50
CA THR A 158 -23.15 -19.89 4.35
C THR A 158 -24.29 -19.27 3.54
N GLN A 159 -25.12 -20.14 2.93
CA GLN A 159 -26.32 -19.68 2.23
C GLN A 159 -27.29 -18.93 3.16
N ASP A 160 -27.42 -19.38 4.41
CA ASP A 160 -28.30 -18.74 5.41
C ASP A 160 -27.87 -17.28 5.73
N GLN A 161 -26.55 -17.01 5.78
CA GLN A 161 -26.03 -15.65 5.93
C GLN A 161 -26.42 -14.76 4.73
N ILE A 162 -26.29 -15.31 3.51
CA ILE A 162 -26.58 -14.58 2.28
C ILE A 162 -28.08 -14.35 2.09
N ASP A 163 -28.93 -15.32 2.44
CA ASP A 163 -30.38 -15.19 2.34
C ASP A 163 -30.93 -14.08 3.24
N LYS A 164 -30.28 -13.85 4.39
CA LYS A 164 -30.62 -12.80 5.36
C LYS A 164 -29.91 -11.47 5.11
N ALA A 165 -28.97 -11.44 4.17
CA ALA A 165 -28.17 -10.26 3.89
C ALA A 165 -28.95 -9.18 3.14
N ASP A 166 -28.49 -7.95 3.32
CA ASP A 166 -28.99 -6.79 2.57
C ASP A 166 -28.52 -6.80 1.10
N SER A 167 -29.19 -6.01 0.26
CA SER A 167 -28.71 -5.75 -1.09
C SER A 167 -27.40 -4.95 -1.09
N PHE A 168 -26.67 -5.02 -2.21
CA PHE A 168 -25.42 -4.24 -2.36
C PHE A 168 -25.64 -2.74 -2.16
N GLU A 169 -26.75 -2.19 -2.62
CA GLU A 169 -27.06 -0.77 -2.45
C GLU A 169 -27.14 -0.38 -0.97
N VAL A 170 -27.82 -1.19 -0.17
CA VAL A 170 -27.95 -0.97 1.28
C VAL A 170 -26.58 -1.12 1.94
N CYS A 171 -25.82 -2.14 1.57
CA CYS A 171 -24.46 -2.34 2.08
C CYS A 171 -23.56 -1.14 1.78
N LEU A 172 -23.56 -0.64 0.54
CA LEU A 172 -22.73 0.50 0.14
C LEU A 172 -23.14 1.79 0.88
N LYS A 173 -24.42 2.01 1.13
CA LYS A 173 -24.91 3.13 1.95
C LYS A 173 -24.43 3.01 3.41
N ARG A 174 -24.49 1.82 4.01
CA ARG A 174 -23.99 1.57 5.37
C ARG A 174 -22.47 1.79 5.44
N PHE A 175 -21.72 1.31 4.46
CA PHE A 175 -20.29 1.54 4.38
C PHE A 175 -19.95 3.02 4.25
N THR A 176 -20.67 3.77 3.39
CA THR A 176 -20.46 5.21 3.24
C THR A 176 -20.73 5.95 4.55
N LYS A 177 -21.79 5.57 5.26
CA LYS A 177 -22.10 6.13 6.58
C LYS A 177 -20.99 5.84 7.59
N TRP A 178 -20.44 4.62 7.60
CA TRP A 178 -19.30 4.26 8.46
C TRP A 178 -18.06 5.12 8.15
N LEU A 179 -17.77 5.41 6.87
CA LEU A 179 -16.71 6.37 6.51
C LEU A 179 -16.98 7.77 7.06
N GLU A 180 -18.22 8.23 7.00
CA GLU A 180 -18.65 9.54 7.52
C GLU A 180 -18.55 9.61 9.05
N GLU A 181 -18.91 8.55 9.76
CA GLU A 181 -18.78 8.44 11.23
C GLU A 181 -17.32 8.57 11.69
N HIS A 182 -16.37 8.13 10.86
CA HIS A 182 -14.94 8.33 11.06
C HIS A 182 -14.40 9.62 10.43
N GLU A 183 -15.27 10.49 9.93
CA GLU A 183 -14.93 11.77 9.27
C GLU A 183 -13.96 11.60 8.08
N LEU A 184 -13.92 10.40 7.48
CA LEU A 184 -13.06 10.07 6.35
C LEU A 184 -13.57 10.70 5.06
N GLY A 185 -12.70 11.43 4.37
CA GLY A 185 -13.07 12.23 3.19
C GLY A 185 -13.72 13.59 3.53
N ILE A 186 -14.00 13.85 4.79
CA ILE A 186 -14.54 15.12 5.33
C ILE A 186 -13.40 15.90 6.00
N LYS A 187 -12.95 15.46 7.17
CA LYS A 187 -11.82 16.05 7.90
C LYS A 187 -10.52 15.33 7.65
N HIS A 188 -10.57 14.02 7.45
CA HIS A 188 -9.40 13.18 7.34
C HIS A 188 -9.24 12.62 5.92
N LYS A 189 -8.07 12.82 5.34
CA LYS A 189 -7.70 12.14 4.09
C LYS A 189 -7.51 10.66 4.36
N PHE A 190 -7.98 9.83 3.45
CA PHE A 190 -7.77 8.39 3.49
C PHE A 190 -7.53 7.82 2.10
N SER A 191 -7.05 6.60 2.03
CA SER A 191 -6.98 5.83 0.79
C SER A 191 -7.43 4.40 1.04
N ILE A 192 -8.11 3.84 0.04
CA ILE A 192 -8.38 2.40 0.00
C ILE A 192 -7.05 1.66 -0.21
N VAL A 193 -6.91 0.50 0.44
CA VAL A 193 -5.81 -0.45 0.27
C VAL A 193 -6.39 -1.82 -0.02
N THR A 194 -5.84 -2.52 -1.03
CA THR A 194 -6.26 -3.88 -1.41
C THR A 194 -5.06 -4.78 -1.69
N ASP A 195 -5.28 -6.10 -1.63
CA ASP A 195 -4.30 -7.11 -2.05
C ASP A 195 -4.39 -7.37 -3.56
N GLY A 196 -4.20 -6.35 -4.36
CA GLY A 196 -4.25 -6.45 -5.81
C GLY A 196 -5.24 -5.47 -6.46
N PRO A 197 -5.57 -5.66 -7.74
CA PRO A 197 -6.49 -4.79 -8.45
C PRO A 197 -7.95 -5.28 -8.44
N PHE A 198 -8.21 -6.55 -8.08
CA PHE A 198 -9.49 -7.21 -8.35
C PHE A 198 -10.63 -6.61 -7.52
N ASP A 199 -10.43 -6.32 -6.25
CA ASP A 199 -11.45 -5.77 -5.36
C ASP A 199 -12.09 -4.52 -5.93
N MET A 200 -11.26 -3.57 -6.36
CA MET A 200 -11.76 -2.30 -6.89
C MET A 200 -12.17 -2.41 -8.35
N ALA A 201 -11.37 -3.10 -9.17
CA ALA A 201 -11.51 -3.04 -10.63
C ALA A 201 -12.42 -4.12 -11.22
N ARG A 202 -12.62 -5.23 -10.52
CA ARG A 202 -13.53 -6.31 -10.97
C ARG A 202 -14.77 -6.38 -10.09
N PHE A 203 -14.59 -6.56 -8.77
CA PHE A 203 -15.72 -6.83 -7.89
C PHE A 203 -16.54 -5.56 -7.64
N LEU A 204 -15.97 -4.51 -7.08
CA LEU A 204 -16.72 -3.28 -6.81
C LEU A 204 -17.20 -2.59 -8.10
N TYR A 205 -16.32 -2.49 -9.09
CA TYR A 205 -16.70 -1.85 -10.36
C TYR A 205 -17.76 -2.65 -11.12
N GLY A 206 -17.59 -3.97 -11.23
CA GLY A 206 -18.58 -4.86 -11.85
C GLY A 206 -19.91 -4.84 -11.12
N GLN A 207 -19.91 -4.88 -9.80
CA GLN A 207 -21.11 -4.81 -8.98
C GLN A 207 -21.85 -3.48 -9.18
N CYS A 208 -21.15 -2.36 -9.21
CA CYS A 208 -21.75 -1.05 -9.48
C CYS A 208 -22.43 -1.02 -10.86
N LEU A 209 -21.78 -1.58 -11.89
CA LEU A 209 -22.35 -1.67 -13.24
C LEU A 209 -23.62 -2.54 -13.26
N MET A 210 -23.58 -3.73 -12.64
CA MET A 210 -24.72 -4.65 -12.57
C MET A 210 -25.91 -4.05 -11.80
N SER A 211 -25.63 -3.28 -10.75
CA SER A 211 -26.64 -2.67 -9.89
C SER A 211 -27.12 -1.29 -10.39
N GLY A 212 -26.57 -0.77 -11.48
CA GLY A 212 -26.90 0.58 -11.98
C GLY A 212 -26.50 1.71 -11.02
N ILE A 213 -25.51 1.47 -10.15
CA ILE A 213 -25.04 2.41 -9.14
C ILE A 213 -23.77 3.11 -9.64
N PRO A 214 -23.66 4.46 -9.49
CA PRO A 214 -22.43 5.16 -9.84
C PRO A 214 -21.24 4.64 -9.02
N TYR A 215 -20.10 4.43 -9.71
CA TYR A 215 -18.88 3.99 -9.03
C TYR A 215 -18.40 5.04 -8.02
N PRO A 216 -18.13 4.67 -6.75
CA PRO A 216 -17.83 5.62 -5.69
C PRO A 216 -16.53 6.39 -5.95
N LYS A 217 -16.54 7.71 -5.70
CA LYS A 217 -15.36 8.58 -5.90
C LYS A 217 -14.16 8.15 -5.05
N PHE A 218 -14.39 7.68 -3.82
CA PHE A 218 -13.34 7.24 -2.91
C PHE A 218 -12.58 6.00 -3.43
N ALA A 219 -13.19 5.19 -4.30
CA ALA A 219 -12.63 3.97 -4.85
C ALA A 219 -11.93 4.18 -6.21
N THR A 220 -11.97 5.39 -6.80
CA THR A 220 -11.40 5.66 -8.13
C THR A 220 -9.88 5.54 -8.18
N ARG A 221 -9.22 5.65 -7.03
CA ARG A 221 -7.76 5.46 -6.85
C ARG A 221 -7.53 4.70 -5.56
N TRP A 222 -6.61 3.75 -5.59
CA TRP A 222 -6.31 2.94 -4.42
C TRP A 222 -4.83 2.57 -4.36
N ILE A 223 -4.47 1.95 -3.26
CA ILE A 223 -3.15 1.39 -3.00
C ILE A 223 -3.23 -0.13 -3.20
N ASN A 224 -2.60 -0.63 -4.25
CA ASN A 224 -2.30 -2.04 -4.37
C ASN A 224 -1.06 -2.34 -3.51
N ILE A 225 -1.26 -3.03 -2.39
CA ILE A 225 -0.20 -3.26 -1.41
C ILE A 225 0.91 -4.17 -1.94
N ARG A 226 0.60 -5.11 -2.85
CA ARG A 226 1.61 -5.95 -3.52
C ARG A 226 2.65 -5.13 -4.26
N LYS A 227 2.22 -4.03 -4.90
CA LYS A 227 3.12 -3.11 -5.61
C LYS A 227 4.02 -2.35 -4.64
N VAL A 228 3.47 -1.86 -3.54
CA VAL A 228 4.25 -1.20 -2.47
C VAL A 228 5.27 -2.18 -1.90
N PHE A 229 4.82 -3.36 -1.48
CA PHE A 229 5.64 -4.41 -0.90
C PHE A 229 6.81 -4.78 -1.84
N ARG A 230 6.49 -5.11 -3.09
CA ARG A 230 7.47 -5.49 -4.10
C ARG A 230 8.47 -4.37 -4.37
N SER A 231 8.01 -3.14 -4.49
CA SER A 231 8.85 -1.99 -4.76
C SER A 231 9.75 -1.63 -3.56
N PHE A 232 9.29 -1.88 -2.34
CA PHE A 232 10.04 -1.56 -1.15
C PHE A 232 11.11 -2.60 -0.81
N TYR A 233 10.77 -3.90 -0.82
CA TYR A 233 11.70 -4.94 -0.37
C TYR A 233 12.61 -5.48 -1.47
N PHE A 234 12.19 -5.47 -2.74
CA PHE A 234 12.96 -6.11 -3.82
C PHE A 234 13.61 -5.11 -4.76
N THR A 235 14.78 -5.49 -5.29
CA THR A 235 15.47 -4.70 -6.33
C THR A 235 14.76 -4.85 -7.67
N LYS A 236 15.04 -3.93 -8.62
CA LYS A 236 14.44 -3.97 -9.98
C LYS A 236 14.67 -5.30 -10.70
N GLN A 237 15.80 -5.95 -10.49
CA GLN A 237 16.16 -7.21 -11.14
C GLN A 237 15.33 -8.42 -10.66
N VAL A 238 14.86 -8.40 -9.40
CA VAL A 238 14.13 -9.52 -8.78
C VAL A 238 12.61 -9.28 -8.79
N LYS A 239 12.15 -8.05 -9.04
CA LYS A 239 10.73 -7.64 -8.93
C LYS A 239 9.74 -8.50 -9.72
N HIS A 240 10.13 -9.04 -10.88
CA HIS A 240 9.18 -9.73 -11.77
C HIS A 240 8.98 -11.21 -11.45
N SER A 241 9.90 -11.84 -10.73
CA SER A 241 9.88 -13.28 -10.43
C SER A 241 9.32 -13.63 -9.04
N VAL A 242 9.06 -12.64 -8.19
CA VAL A 242 8.61 -12.88 -6.81
C VAL A 242 7.09 -12.91 -6.73
N LEU A 243 6.58 -14.04 -6.28
CA LEU A 243 5.17 -14.17 -5.91
C LEU A 243 4.89 -13.27 -4.70
N CYS A 244 3.89 -12.40 -4.82
CA CYS A 244 3.48 -11.46 -3.77
C CYS A 244 1.97 -11.56 -3.51
N ASN A 245 1.45 -12.77 -3.27
CA ASN A 245 0.12 -12.90 -2.67
C ASN A 245 0.21 -12.70 -1.14
N LEU A 246 -0.93 -12.59 -0.49
CA LEU A 246 -1.03 -12.29 0.94
C LEU A 246 -0.15 -13.24 1.79
N ASN A 247 -0.25 -14.56 1.59
CA ASN A 247 0.53 -15.55 2.32
C ASN A 247 2.04 -15.41 2.09
N ALA A 248 2.47 -15.15 0.84
CA ALA A 248 3.89 -14.96 0.53
C ALA A 248 4.43 -13.68 1.19
N MET A 249 3.66 -12.60 1.24
CA MET A 249 4.05 -11.37 1.93
C MET A 249 4.16 -11.57 3.44
N LEU A 250 3.21 -12.27 4.06
CA LEU A 250 3.25 -12.60 5.49
C LEU A 250 4.48 -13.46 5.81
N THR A 251 4.71 -14.53 5.04
CA THR A 251 5.86 -15.43 5.22
C THR A 251 7.19 -14.66 5.11
N PHE A 252 7.31 -13.76 4.13
CA PHE A 252 8.52 -12.96 3.95
C PHE A 252 8.80 -12.03 5.14
N LEU A 253 7.73 -11.55 5.78
CA LEU A 253 7.79 -10.70 6.97
C LEU A 253 7.95 -11.50 8.28
N ASP A 254 8.00 -12.85 8.21
CA ASP A 254 7.98 -13.75 9.36
C ASP A 254 6.72 -13.54 10.24
N MET A 255 5.58 -13.38 9.56
CA MET A 255 4.27 -13.20 10.17
C MET A 255 3.38 -14.39 9.85
N LYS A 256 2.67 -14.92 10.86
CA LYS A 256 1.65 -15.95 10.64
C LYS A 256 0.33 -15.30 10.20
N PHE A 257 -0.41 -16.01 9.37
CA PHE A 257 -1.79 -15.65 9.06
C PHE A 257 -2.64 -15.77 10.35
N GLU A 258 -3.50 -14.81 10.61
CA GLU A 258 -4.44 -14.79 11.74
C GLU A 258 -5.86 -14.90 11.20
N GLY A 259 -6.66 -15.83 11.76
CA GLY A 259 -8.02 -16.11 11.29
C GLY A 259 -8.08 -17.17 10.20
N ASN A 260 -9.08 -17.09 9.33
CA ASN A 260 -9.40 -18.05 8.27
C ASN A 260 -9.09 -17.44 6.90
N PRO A 261 -8.21 -18.04 6.09
CA PRO A 261 -7.99 -17.58 4.71
C PRO A 261 -9.30 -17.61 3.90
N HIS A 262 -9.48 -16.63 3.04
CA HIS A 262 -10.70 -16.39 2.25
C HIS A 262 -11.94 -16.02 3.09
N CYS A 263 -11.76 -15.60 4.33
CA CYS A 263 -12.70 -14.76 5.05
C CYS A 263 -12.26 -13.31 4.81
N GLY A 264 -13.03 -12.54 4.07
CA GLY A 264 -12.61 -11.22 3.60
C GLY A 264 -12.23 -10.28 4.75
N LEU A 265 -12.90 -10.38 5.90
CA LEU A 265 -12.53 -9.61 7.08
C LEU A 265 -11.17 -10.03 7.65
N ASP A 266 -10.90 -11.33 7.78
CA ASP A 266 -9.63 -11.85 8.29
C ASP A 266 -8.48 -11.51 7.32
N ASP A 267 -8.71 -11.62 5.99
CA ASP A 267 -7.76 -11.23 4.97
C ASP A 267 -7.48 -9.71 5.05
N SER A 268 -8.51 -8.87 5.21
CA SER A 268 -8.36 -7.42 5.42
C SER A 268 -7.54 -7.08 6.68
N PHE A 269 -7.72 -7.82 7.78
CA PHE A 269 -6.88 -7.68 8.98
C PHE A 269 -5.42 -8.04 8.69
N ASN A 270 -5.15 -9.13 8.00
CA ASN A 270 -3.78 -9.53 7.65
C ASN A 270 -3.11 -8.54 6.69
N ILE A 271 -3.84 -8.00 5.70
CA ILE A 271 -3.35 -6.92 4.82
C ILE A 271 -3.03 -5.67 5.66
N SER A 272 -3.88 -5.33 6.64
CA SER A 272 -3.65 -4.20 7.55
C SER A 272 -2.37 -4.39 8.37
N ARG A 273 -2.08 -5.59 8.85
CA ARG A 273 -0.83 -5.93 9.56
C ARG A 273 0.39 -5.76 8.65
N ILE A 274 0.30 -6.12 7.37
CA ILE A 274 1.35 -5.87 6.37
C ILE A 274 1.55 -4.36 6.16
N CYS A 275 0.46 -3.57 6.06
CA CYS A 275 0.55 -2.12 5.95
C CYS A 275 1.30 -1.52 7.15
N LEU A 276 0.97 -1.93 8.36
CA LEU A 276 1.62 -1.47 9.57
C LEU A 276 3.12 -1.83 9.59
N ARG A 277 3.48 -3.05 9.19
CA ARG A 277 4.87 -3.48 9.08
C ARG A 277 5.64 -2.69 8.03
N LEU A 278 5.05 -2.42 6.88
CA LEU A 278 5.65 -1.57 5.85
C LEU A 278 5.91 -0.14 6.37
N LEU A 279 4.97 0.43 7.12
CA LEU A 279 5.15 1.75 7.76
C LEU A 279 6.27 1.72 8.80
N GLU A 280 6.35 0.67 9.62
CA GLU A 280 7.44 0.49 10.61
C GLU A 280 8.80 0.40 9.93
N ASP A 281 8.89 -0.31 8.81
CA ASP A 281 10.11 -0.47 8.03
C ASP A 281 10.45 0.77 7.20
N GLY A 282 9.53 1.75 7.15
CA GLY A 282 9.71 3.05 6.51
C GLY A 282 9.38 3.08 5.04
N ALA A 283 8.47 2.21 4.60
CA ALA A 283 7.91 2.31 3.27
C ALA A 283 7.05 3.58 3.16
N PHE A 284 7.11 4.23 2.00
CA PHE A 284 6.16 5.28 1.65
C PHE A 284 4.97 4.63 0.92
N ILE A 285 3.80 4.72 1.54
CA ILE A 285 2.58 4.10 1.03
C ILE A 285 1.70 5.16 0.40
N ASP A 286 1.48 5.07 -0.92
CA ASP A 286 0.67 6.01 -1.69
C ASP A 286 -0.12 5.29 -2.79
N GLN A 287 -1.14 5.96 -3.31
CA GLN A 287 -1.98 5.45 -4.40
C GLN A 287 -1.14 5.09 -5.63
N ASN A 288 -1.31 3.90 -6.14
CA ASN A 288 -0.53 3.36 -7.25
C ASN A 288 -1.37 2.70 -8.34
N GLU A 289 -2.68 2.67 -8.18
CA GLU A 289 -3.65 2.23 -9.18
C GLU A 289 -4.86 3.16 -9.25
N ARG A 290 -5.49 3.21 -10.42
CA ARG A 290 -6.73 3.94 -10.65
C ARG A 290 -7.60 3.22 -11.67
N ILE A 291 -8.93 3.37 -11.53
CA ILE A 291 -9.88 2.92 -12.54
C ILE A 291 -9.82 3.81 -13.78
N ILE A 292 -10.01 3.21 -14.94
CA ILE A 292 -10.26 3.94 -16.18
C ILE A 292 -11.77 3.91 -16.39
N SER A 293 -12.37 5.06 -16.69
CA SER A 293 -13.76 5.08 -17.14
C SER A 293 -13.86 4.29 -18.44
N LEU A 294 -14.53 3.15 -18.39
CA LEU A 294 -14.92 2.43 -19.59
C LEU A 294 -16.14 3.14 -20.19
N LYS A 295 -16.08 3.42 -21.50
CA LYS A 295 -17.22 3.98 -22.23
C LYS A 295 -18.36 2.99 -22.41
N THR A 296 -18.15 1.72 -22.12
CA THR A 296 -19.14 0.64 -22.22
C THR A 296 -19.69 0.27 -20.85
N PRO A 297 -21.01 0.32 -20.63
CA PRO A 297 -21.65 0.01 -19.35
C PRO A 297 -21.84 -1.49 -19.09
N THR A 298 -21.23 -2.38 -19.85
CA THR A 298 -21.38 -3.83 -19.68
C THR A 298 -20.38 -4.38 -18.68
N PRO A 299 -20.82 -5.20 -17.70
CA PRO A 299 -19.92 -5.93 -16.84
C PRO A 299 -19.04 -6.87 -17.69
N PHE A 300 -17.75 -6.84 -17.48
CA PHE A 300 -16.78 -7.66 -18.19
C PHE A 300 -16.64 -9.04 -17.53
N GLY A 301 -16.33 -10.03 -18.35
CA GLY A 301 -16.13 -11.42 -17.93
C GLY A 301 -14.81 -11.61 -17.18
N LYS A 302 -14.56 -12.88 -16.76
CA LYS A 302 -13.39 -13.30 -16.00
C LYS A 302 -12.07 -12.95 -16.71
N ASP A 303 -12.01 -13.13 -18.02
CA ASP A 303 -10.80 -12.99 -18.82
C ASP A 303 -10.66 -11.61 -19.47
N ASP A 304 -11.66 -10.75 -19.32
CA ASP A 304 -11.60 -9.39 -19.84
C ASP A 304 -10.51 -8.56 -19.12
N PRO A 305 -9.81 -7.68 -19.84
CA PRO A 305 -8.80 -6.83 -19.24
C PRO A 305 -9.41 -5.90 -18.20
N LEU A 306 -8.79 -5.84 -17.01
CA LEU A 306 -9.26 -4.96 -15.95
C LEU A 306 -9.15 -3.49 -16.37
N PRO A 307 -10.16 -2.66 -16.03
CA PRO A 307 -10.18 -1.22 -16.33
C PRO A 307 -9.23 -0.44 -15.41
N VAL A 308 -7.96 -0.86 -15.34
CA VAL A 308 -6.98 -0.31 -14.40
C VAL A 308 -5.80 0.29 -15.16
N ARG A 309 -5.36 1.47 -14.73
CA ARG A 309 -4.04 2.01 -15.07
C ARG A 309 -3.21 2.24 -13.83
N PRO A 310 -1.89 2.02 -13.93
CA PRO A 310 -0.98 2.49 -12.90
C PRO A 310 -1.18 4.01 -12.72
N VAL A 311 -1.23 4.45 -11.49
CA VAL A 311 -0.98 5.85 -11.20
C VAL A 311 0.54 5.98 -11.31
N HIS A 312 1.00 6.59 -12.38
CA HIS A 312 2.40 7.02 -12.45
C HIS A 312 2.57 8.19 -11.46
N ASN A 313 2.54 7.86 -10.19
CA ASN A 313 3.18 8.72 -9.24
C ASN A 313 4.66 8.56 -9.55
N ILE A 314 5.29 9.63 -9.93
CA ILE A 314 6.74 9.76 -10.06
C ILE A 314 7.45 9.23 -8.77
N PHE A 315 6.71 8.80 -7.80
CA PHE A 315 7.05 8.38 -6.45
C PHE A 315 7.10 6.85 -6.21
N CYS A 316 6.73 5.99 -7.18
CA CYS A 316 6.61 4.53 -6.95
C CYS A 316 7.89 3.72 -7.16
N ASP A 317 9.02 4.35 -7.44
CA ASP A 317 10.30 3.65 -7.45
C ASP A 317 10.95 3.70 -6.07
N GLY A 318 10.72 2.69 -5.29
CA GLY A 318 11.23 2.30 -3.95
C GLY A 318 12.18 3.24 -3.25
N MET A 319 13.32 3.58 -3.32
CA MET A 319 14.13 4.60 -2.66
C MET A 319 13.92 6.01 -3.20
N HIS A 320 13.50 6.18 -4.45
CA HIS A 320 13.41 7.46 -5.15
C HIS A 320 12.24 8.32 -4.65
N SER A 321 11.12 7.71 -4.26
CA SER A 321 9.94 8.43 -3.84
C SER A 321 10.13 9.16 -2.50
N HIS A 322 10.85 8.54 -1.58
CA HIS A 322 11.06 9.13 -0.25
C HIS A 322 12.01 10.34 -0.31
N ASN A 323 13.00 10.30 -1.17
CA ASN A 323 13.90 11.44 -1.39
C ASN A 323 13.18 12.61 -2.07
N LYS A 324 12.23 12.35 -2.99
CA LYS A 324 11.40 13.40 -3.62
C LYS A 324 10.49 14.12 -2.63
N TRP A 325 9.89 13.37 -1.73
CA TRP A 325 9.07 13.93 -0.66
C TRP A 325 9.92 14.77 0.30
N LEU A 326 11.08 14.25 0.69
CA LEU A 326 12.06 14.96 1.52
C LEU A 326 12.49 16.27 0.90
N VAL A 327 12.87 16.26 -0.38
CA VAL A 327 13.29 17.47 -1.12
C VAL A 327 12.15 18.47 -1.25
N LYS A 328 10.90 18.01 -1.47
CA LYS A 328 9.74 18.91 -1.52
C LYS A 328 9.45 19.55 -0.16
N ARG A 329 9.66 18.83 0.93
CA ARG A 329 9.46 19.36 2.29
C ARG A 329 10.59 20.29 2.70
N LEU A 330 11.83 20.03 2.29
CA LEU A 330 12.96 20.93 2.48
C LEU A 330 12.70 22.30 1.82
N LYS A 331 12.17 22.32 0.59
CA LYS A 331 11.79 23.57 -0.08
C LYS A 331 10.68 24.34 0.63
N ASN A 332 9.69 23.63 1.21
CA ASN A 332 8.61 24.27 1.96
C ASN A 332 9.06 24.83 3.32
N VAL A 333 10.14 24.29 3.90
CA VAL A 333 10.75 24.83 5.13
C VAL A 333 11.55 26.10 4.85
N GLU A 334 12.19 26.20 3.67
CA GLU A 334 12.90 27.41 3.25
C GLU A 334 11.92 28.58 2.94
N ILE A 335 10.78 28.28 2.30
CA ILE A 335 9.76 29.29 1.97
C ILE A 335 9.09 29.88 3.23
N ASN A 336 9.02 29.13 4.33
CA ASN A 336 8.42 29.60 5.59
C ASN A 336 9.41 30.32 6.51
N LYS A 337 10.67 30.52 6.11
CA LYS A 337 11.65 31.34 6.85
C LYS A 337 11.68 32.81 6.42
N ASP A 338 11.01 33.13 5.31
CA ASP A 338 10.94 34.48 4.75
C ASP A 338 9.56 35.16 4.95
N ILE A 339 8.75 34.71 5.96
CA ILE A 339 7.50 35.35 6.38
C ILE A 339 7.60 35.75 7.86
#